data_80316555a9c117acc82b83e74e5a9b59
#
_entry.id   80316555a9c117acc82b83e74e5a9b59
#
_cell.length_a   1.000
_cell.length_b   1.000
_cell.length_c   1.000
_cell.angle_alpha   90.00
_cell.angle_beta   90.00
_cell.angle_gamma   90.00
#
_symmetry.space_group_name_H-M   'P 1'
#
loop_
_entity.id
_entity.type
_entity.pdbx_description
1 polymer ?
#
loop_
_entity_poly.entity_id
_entity_poly.type
_entity_poly.pdbx_seq_one_letter_code
_entity_poly.pdbx_strand_id
1 'polypeptide(L)'
;LSASDVFGENGTLSDVHPNFESRPNQKQYAKLVNDILSETGKIGVIEAGTGLGKSMAYLFGAIKESVNVDENGPVIIACNTKHLQDQLFHKDLPLLSQALDVPIKAVMLKGRKNYICKTRLNWLLADSKTLDTIDLEALIPVLFWISWTKTGDISECSGFLNTRRSWLKAFISSDIGFCTGEICNRNNGCYYGKLKKNIFQAHIIVANHSLLMTNVSQEGLLPSYSSVIVDEAHNLVKSAYDQFKVEWSESQ
;
A
#
# COMPACT_ATOMS: atom_id res chain seq x y z
N LEU A 1 -3.56 -23.75 -10.93
CA LEU A 1 -3.03 -23.25 -12.21
C LEU A 1 -1.51 -23.11 -12.11
N SER A 2 -0.78 -23.50 -13.16
CA SER A 2 0.65 -23.26 -13.33
C SER A 2 0.92 -21.87 -13.95
N ALA A 3 2.16 -21.42 -13.95
CA ALA A 3 2.54 -20.20 -14.66
C ALA A 3 2.24 -20.27 -16.16
N SER A 4 2.31 -21.46 -16.76
CA SER A 4 1.97 -21.67 -18.17
C SER A 4 0.48 -21.56 -18.46
N ASP A 5 -0.37 -21.99 -17.53
CA ASP A 5 -1.83 -21.90 -17.65
C ASP A 5 -2.31 -20.45 -17.58
N VAL A 6 -1.55 -19.58 -16.91
CA VAL A 6 -1.90 -18.16 -16.73
C VAL A 6 -1.24 -17.28 -17.79
N PHE A 7 0.07 -17.43 -18.01
CA PHE A 7 0.87 -16.56 -18.90
C PHE A 7 1.13 -17.18 -20.29
N GLY A 8 0.47 -18.30 -20.63
CA GLY A 8 0.53 -18.91 -21.96
C GLY A 8 -0.16 -18.05 -23.03
N GLU A 9 0.02 -18.40 -24.32
CA GLU A 9 -0.69 -17.75 -25.43
C GLU A 9 -2.21 -17.84 -25.30
N ASN A 10 -2.70 -19.00 -24.84
CA ASN A 10 -4.12 -19.26 -24.54
C ASN A 10 -4.32 -19.38 -23.00
N GLY A 11 -3.55 -18.64 -22.23
CA GLY A 11 -3.65 -18.66 -20.78
C GLY A 11 -4.79 -17.78 -20.27
N THR A 12 -5.22 -18.02 -19.02
CA THR A 12 -6.36 -17.30 -18.43
C THR A 12 -6.15 -15.78 -18.37
N LEU A 13 -4.91 -15.29 -18.39
CA LEU A 13 -4.63 -13.85 -18.44
C LEU A 13 -4.98 -13.25 -19.80
N SER A 14 -4.86 -14.01 -20.91
CA SER A 14 -5.25 -13.53 -22.24
C SER A 14 -6.78 -13.34 -22.36
N ASP A 15 -7.58 -14.06 -21.59
CA ASP A 15 -9.04 -13.96 -21.60
C ASP A 15 -9.51 -12.64 -20.97
N VAL A 16 -8.77 -12.12 -19.98
CA VAL A 16 -9.14 -10.91 -19.22
C VAL A 16 -8.33 -9.67 -19.61
N HIS A 17 -7.24 -9.84 -20.36
CA HIS A 17 -6.38 -8.75 -20.83
C HIS A 17 -6.20 -8.82 -22.35
N PRO A 18 -7.01 -8.14 -23.15
CA PRO A 18 -7.04 -8.27 -24.61
C PRO A 18 -5.70 -8.00 -25.32
N ASN A 19 -4.83 -7.20 -24.71
CA ASN A 19 -3.50 -6.86 -25.25
C ASN A 19 -2.38 -7.63 -24.57
N PHE A 20 -2.69 -8.77 -23.95
CA PHE A 20 -1.66 -9.59 -23.32
C PHE A 20 -0.85 -10.33 -24.38
N GLU A 21 0.47 -10.23 -24.26
CA GLU A 21 1.43 -10.99 -25.07
C GLU A 21 2.17 -11.99 -24.17
N SER A 22 2.09 -13.26 -24.53
CA SER A 22 2.81 -14.32 -23.80
C SER A 22 4.32 -14.18 -24.02
N ARG A 23 5.07 -14.15 -22.92
CA ARG A 23 6.54 -13.98 -22.92
C ARG A 23 7.19 -15.16 -22.17
N PRO A 24 8.05 -15.95 -22.82
CA PRO A 24 8.70 -17.11 -22.18
C PRO A 24 9.43 -16.73 -20.89
N ASN A 25 10.14 -15.60 -20.90
CA ASN A 25 10.89 -15.12 -19.73
C ASN A 25 9.97 -14.72 -18.56
N GLN A 26 8.75 -14.21 -18.82
CA GLN A 26 7.76 -13.91 -17.77
C GLN A 26 7.27 -15.20 -17.10
N LYS A 27 7.00 -16.24 -17.88
CA LYS A 27 6.61 -17.56 -17.36
C LYS A 27 7.70 -18.18 -16.49
N GLN A 28 8.93 -18.10 -16.93
CA GLN A 28 10.09 -18.60 -16.17
C GLN A 28 10.24 -17.82 -14.86
N TYR A 29 10.13 -16.48 -14.91
CA TYR A 29 10.18 -15.62 -13.73
C TYR A 29 9.06 -15.94 -12.75
N ALA A 30 7.83 -16.08 -13.22
CA ALA A 30 6.67 -16.44 -12.38
C ALA A 30 6.84 -17.80 -11.70
N LYS A 31 7.37 -18.80 -12.44
CA LYS A 31 7.68 -20.12 -11.87
C LYS A 31 8.74 -19.98 -10.78
N LEU A 32 9.85 -19.29 -11.04
CA LEU A 32 10.94 -19.11 -10.08
C LEU A 32 10.46 -18.41 -8.78
N VAL A 33 9.67 -17.35 -8.90
CA VAL A 33 9.09 -16.68 -7.73
C VAL A 33 8.18 -17.63 -6.95
N ASN A 34 7.32 -18.38 -7.62
CA ASN A 34 6.45 -19.34 -6.96
C ASN A 34 7.25 -20.43 -6.22
N ASP A 35 8.32 -20.96 -6.82
CA ASP A 35 9.19 -21.97 -6.20
C ASP A 35 9.93 -21.43 -4.98
N ILE A 36 10.29 -20.13 -4.99
CA ILE A 36 10.92 -19.47 -3.84
C ILE A 36 9.91 -19.28 -2.71
N LEU A 37 8.71 -18.77 -3.01
CA LEU A 37 7.69 -18.47 -2.01
C LEU A 37 7.12 -19.74 -1.34
N SER A 38 7.09 -20.87 -2.05
CA SER A 38 6.60 -22.15 -1.51
C SER A 38 7.56 -22.83 -0.52
N GLU A 39 8.80 -22.35 -0.37
CA GLU A 39 9.80 -22.92 0.55
C GLU A 39 10.06 -21.97 1.72
N THR A 40 9.73 -22.40 2.94
CA THR A 40 9.94 -21.61 4.17
C THR A 40 11.42 -21.29 4.36
N GLY A 41 11.73 -20.02 4.66
CA GLY A 41 13.09 -19.55 4.93
C GLY A 41 13.97 -19.36 3.69
N LYS A 42 13.44 -19.55 2.50
CA LYS A 42 14.17 -19.33 1.25
C LYS A 42 14.26 -17.84 0.92
N ILE A 43 15.45 -17.42 0.50
CA ILE A 43 15.68 -16.05 0.00
C ILE A 43 16.03 -16.16 -1.48
N GLY A 44 15.28 -15.43 -2.32
CA GLY A 44 15.54 -15.30 -3.75
C GLY A 44 15.92 -13.88 -4.12
N VAL A 45 16.99 -13.74 -4.90
CA VAL A 45 17.37 -12.48 -5.54
C VAL A 45 17.31 -12.70 -7.04
N ILE A 46 16.38 -11.99 -7.70
CA ILE A 46 16.10 -12.20 -9.12
C ILE A 46 16.28 -10.88 -9.85
N GLU A 47 17.13 -10.84 -10.83
CA GLU A 47 17.29 -9.70 -11.74
C GLU A 47 16.51 -9.96 -13.03
N ALA A 48 15.76 -8.96 -13.47
CA ALA A 48 15.02 -9.03 -14.72
C ALA A 48 14.91 -7.65 -15.36
N GLY A 49 15.06 -7.60 -16.67
CA GLY A 49 14.99 -6.36 -17.46
C GLY A 49 13.62 -5.67 -17.37
N THR A 50 13.59 -4.40 -17.78
CA THR A 50 12.34 -3.64 -17.90
C THR A 50 11.45 -4.25 -18.98
N GLY A 51 10.13 -4.13 -18.82
CA GLY A 51 9.17 -4.63 -19.80
C GLY A 51 8.92 -6.14 -19.78
N LEU A 52 9.58 -6.91 -18.89
CA LEU A 52 9.33 -8.35 -18.74
C LEU A 52 7.93 -8.68 -18.20
N GLY A 53 7.28 -7.74 -17.54
CA GLY A 53 6.03 -7.99 -16.80
C GLY A 53 6.28 -8.58 -15.40
N LYS A 54 7.36 -8.16 -14.73
CA LYS A 54 7.75 -8.59 -13.39
C LYS A 54 6.59 -8.55 -12.39
N SER A 55 5.85 -7.42 -12.37
CA SER A 55 4.78 -7.18 -11.40
C SER A 55 3.72 -8.28 -11.46
N MET A 56 3.21 -8.59 -12.64
CA MET A 56 2.23 -9.66 -12.82
C MET A 56 2.78 -11.02 -12.41
N ALA A 57 4.05 -11.28 -12.72
CA ALA A 57 4.68 -12.57 -12.44
C ALA A 57 4.90 -12.79 -10.94
N TYR A 58 5.38 -11.80 -10.18
CA TYR A 58 5.51 -11.98 -8.74
C TYR A 58 4.17 -11.91 -8.00
N LEU A 59 3.20 -11.14 -8.49
CA LEU A 59 1.84 -11.14 -7.95
C LEU A 59 1.16 -12.50 -8.10
N PHE A 60 1.38 -13.19 -9.20
CA PHE A 60 0.91 -14.57 -9.37
C PHE A 60 1.43 -15.50 -8.25
N GLY A 61 2.73 -15.46 -7.96
CA GLY A 61 3.31 -16.22 -6.85
C GLY A 61 2.74 -15.79 -5.50
N ALA A 62 2.61 -14.49 -5.25
CA ALA A 62 2.02 -13.95 -4.03
C ALA A 62 0.57 -14.40 -3.81
N ILE A 63 -0.25 -14.40 -4.86
CA ILE A 63 -1.65 -14.85 -4.78
C ILE A 63 -1.69 -16.35 -4.44
N LYS A 64 -0.90 -17.17 -5.13
CA LYS A 64 -0.86 -18.61 -4.87
C LYS A 64 -0.43 -18.91 -3.43
N GLU A 65 0.58 -18.24 -2.96
CA GLU A 65 1.07 -18.39 -1.59
C GLU A 65 -0.01 -17.97 -0.58
N SER A 66 -0.62 -16.81 -0.76
CA SER A 66 -1.58 -16.22 0.18
C SER A 66 -2.89 -17.02 0.31
N VAL A 67 -3.29 -17.77 -0.71
CA VAL A 67 -4.52 -18.58 -0.70
C VAL A 67 -4.32 -19.93 -0.03
N ASN A 68 -3.10 -20.46 -0.06
CA ASN A 68 -2.77 -21.75 0.55
C ASN A 68 -2.53 -21.66 2.06
N VAL A 69 -2.59 -20.45 2.64
CA VAL A 69 -2.03 -20.19 3.94
C VAL A 69 -3.00 -19.43 4.85
N ASP A 70 -4.03 -20.12 5.32
CA ASP A 70 -4.89 -19.62 6.42
C ASP A 70 -4.12 -19.46 7.75
N GLU A 71 -2.94 -20.07 7.90
CA GLU A 71 -2.21 -20.12 9.18
C GLU A 71 -0.96 -19.21 9.24
N ASN A 72 -0.37 -18.75 8.12
CA ASN A 72 0.94 -18.08 8.12
C ASN A 72 0.90 -16.55 7.92
N GLY A 73 -0.26 -15.97 7.76
CA GLY A 73 -0.44 -14.54 7.56
C GLY A 73 -0.28 -14.07 6.10
N PRO A 74 -0.41 -12.76 5.83
CA PRO A 74 -0.40 -12.21 4.49
C PRO A 74 0.98 -12.26 3.82
N VAL A 75 0.99 -12.16 2.49
CA VAL A 75 2.20 -11.82 1.72
C VAL A 75 2.34 -10.30 1.66
N ILE A 76 3.50 -9.78 2.03
CA ILE A 76 3.83 -8.36 1.92
C ILE A 76 4.48 -8.09 0.56
N ILE A 77 4.01 -7.07 -0.15
CA ILE A 77 4.64 -6.56 -1.38
C ILE A 77 5.12 -5.14 -1.10
N ALA A 78 6.43 -4.96 -1.03
CA ALA A 78 7.06 -3.68 -0.81
C ALA A 78 7.62 -3.11 -2.12
N CYS A 79 7.17 -1.93 -2.52
CA CYS A 79 7.60 -1.24 -3.72
C CYS A 79 8.16 0.15 -3.42
N ASN A 80 8.95 0.69 -4.35
CA ASN A 80 9.67 1.93 -4.10
C ASN A 80 8.77 3.18 -4.16
N THR A 81 7.78 3.21 -5.06
CA THR A 81 6.99 4.42 -5.36
C THR A 81 5.51 4.26 -5.08
N LYS A 82 4.84 5.38 -4.75
CA LYS A 82 3.37 5.42 -4.59
C LYS A 82 2.64 5.06 -5.89
N HIS A 83 3.17 5.50 -7.03
CA HIS A 83 2.58 5.18 -8.34
C HIS A 83 2.54 3.67 -8.58
N LEU A 84 3.64 2.98 -8.27
CA LEU A 84 3.71 1.52 -8.40
C LEU A 84 2.76 0.83 -7.40
N GLN A 85 2.64 1.34 -6.16
CA GLN A 85 1.63 0.85 -5.23
C GLN A 85 0.22 0.94 -5.81
N ASP A 86 -0.14 2.10 -6.36
CA ASP A 86 -1.46 2.35 -6.93
C ASP A 86 -1.71 1.45 -8.16
N GLN A 87 -0.71 1.26 -9.03
CA GLN A 87 -0.79 0.34 -10.17
C GLN A 87 -1.02 -1.11 -9.72
N LEU A 88 -0.19 -1.62 -8.80
CA LEU A 88 -0.31 -2.98 -8.28
C LEU A 88 -1.68 -3.23 -7.66
N PHE A 89 -2.14 -2.28 -6.84
CA PHE A 89 -3.36 -2.45 -6.07
C PHE A 89 -4.63 -2.28 -6.89
N HIS A 90 -4.69 -1.27 -7.76
CA HIS A 90 -5.91 -0.93 -8.49
C HIS A 90 -6.02 -1.56 -9.88
N LYS A 91 -4.92 -2.05 -10.45
CA LYS A 91 -4.89 -2.62 -11.79
C LYS A 91 -4.43 -4.07 -11.81
N ASP A 92 -3.22 -4.34 -11.35
CA ASP A 92 -2.57 -5.63 -11.58
C ASP A 92 -3.17 -6.74 -10.69
N LEU A 93 -3.41 -6.47 -9.40
CA LEU A 93 -4.04 -7.43 -8.47
C LEU A 93 -5.47 -7.82 -8.87
N PRO A 94 -6.39 -6.85 -9.16
CA PRO A 94 -7.74 -7.20 -9.61
C PRO A 94 -7.74 -8.04 -10.90
N LEU A 95 -6.87 -7.70 -11.85
CA LEU A 95 -6.76 -8.41 -13.11
C LEU A 95 -6.31 -9.86 -12.92
N LEU A 96 -5.29 -10.09 -12.09
CA LEU A 96 -4.82 -11.44 -11.77
C LEU A 96 -5.83 -12.23 -10.91
N SER A 97 -6.49 -11.59 -9.95
CA SER A 97 -7.56 -12.19 -9.18
C SER A 97 -8.66 -12.72 -10.09
N GLN A 98 -9.04 -11.95 -11.11
CA GLN A 98 -10.01 -12.36 -12.13
C GLN A 98 -9.47 -13.51 -13.01
N ALA A 99 -8.22 -13.40 -13.51
CA ALA A 99 -7.60 -14.44 -14.34
C ALA A 99 -7.45 -15.78 -13.63
N LEU A 100 -7.27 -15.75 -12.31
CA LEU A 100 -7.10 -16.94 -11.47
C LEU A 100 -8.43 -17.48 -10.92
N ASP A 101 -9.51 -16.71 -11.06
CA ASP A 101 -10.81 -16.97 -10.42
C ASP A 101 -10.69 -17.16 -8.90
N VAL A 102 -9.89 -16.30 -8.25
CA VAL A 102 -9.61 -16.35 -6.82
C VAL A 102 -9.92 -15.01 -6.18
N PRO A 103 -10.84 -14.92 -5.21
CA PRO A 103 -11.14 -13.70 -4.50
C PRO A 103 -10.01 -13.32 -3.53
N ILE A 104 -9.31 -12.23 -3.81
CA ILE A 104 -8.18 -11.75 -3.01
C ILE A 104 -8.59 -10.56 -2.15
N LYS A 105 -8.37 -10.67 -0.84
CA LYS A 105 -8.46 -9.54 0.09
C LYS A 105 -7.10 -8.84 0.12
N ALA A 106 -6.97 -7.77 -0.61
CA ALA A 106 -5.76 -6.95 -0.62
C ALA A 106 -5.96 -5.65 0.15
N VAL A 107 -4.90 -5.18 0.80
CA VAL A 107 -4.87 -3.90 1.51
C VAL A 107 -3.65 -3.11 1.06
N MET A 108 -3.86 -1.84 0.67
CA MET A 108 -2.77 -0.91 0.44
C MET A 108 -2.50 -0.12 1.71
N LEU A 109 -1.30 -0.30 2.27
CA LEU A 109 -0.88 0.37 3.49
C LEU A 109 0.07 1.52 3.18
N LYS A 110 -0.33 2.73 3.55
CA LYS A 110 0.50 3.93 3.53
C LYS A 110 0.80 4.38 4.96
N GLY A 111 1.83 5.20 5.13
CA GLY A 111 2.14 5.76 6.44
C GLY A 111 0.95 6.54 7.02
N ARG A 112 0.78 6.50 8.35
CA ARG A 112 -0.36 7.08 9.10
C ARG A 112 -0.68 8.52 8.67
N LYS A 113 0.33 9.36 8.46
CA LYS A 113 0.18 10.77 8.06
C LYS A 113 -0.42 10.98 6.65
N ASN A 114 -0.68 9.90 5.90
CA ASN A 114 -1.42 10.00 4.65
C ASN A 114 -2.94 9.94 4.84
N TYR A 115 -3.43 9.56 6.01
CA TYR A 115 -4.85 9.41 6.27
C TYR A 115 -5.41 10.60 7.06
N ILE A 116 -6.60 11.06 6.66
CA ILE A 116 -7.30 12.14 7.34
C ILE A 116 -7.79 11.68 8.73
N CYS A 117 -7.68 12.57 9.71
CA CYS A 117 -8.25 12.40 11.03
C CYS A 117 -9.47 13.33 11.19
N LYS A 118 -10.67 12.76 11.26
CA LYS A 118 -11.90 13.53 11.47
C LYS A 118 -11.87 14.39 12.73
N THR A 119 -11.30 13.86 13.80
CA THR A 119 -11.16 14.60 15.07
C THR A 119 -10.30 15.84 14.90
N ARG A 120 -9.12 15.69 14.27
CA ARG A 120 -8.22 16.84 14.07
C ARG A 120 -8.78 17.86 13.10
N LEU A 121 -9.49 17.41 12.05
CA LEU A 121 -10.22 18.30 11.16
C LEU A 121 -11.29 19.09 11.94
N ASN A 122 -12.07 18.43 12.78
CA ASN A 122 -13.11 19.10 13.59
C ASN A 122 -12.49 20.10 14.57
N TRP A 123 -11.36 19.78 15.20
CA TRP A 123 -10.66 20.71 16.07
C TRP A 123 -10.14 21.94 15.31
N LEU A 124 -9.54 21.74 14.14
CA LEU A 124 -9.07 22.83 13.30
C LEU A 124 -10.20 23.76 12.89
N LEU A 125 -11.36 23.22 12.54
CA LEU A 125 -12.54 24.01 12.16
C LEU A 125 -13.19 24.71 13.36
N ALA A 126 -13.16 24.11 14.55
CA ALA A 126 -13.68 24.72 15.79
C ALA A 126 -12.82 25.89 16.24
N ASP A 127 -11.52 25.85 16.03
CA ASP A 127 -10.56 26.94 16.31
C ASP A 127 -10.19 27.72 15.04
N SER A 128 -11.21 28.02 14.23
CA SER A 128 -11.03 28.68 12.93
C SER A 128 -10.49 30.12 13.01
N LYS A 129 -10.37 30.70 14.21
CA LYS A 129 -9.78 32.03 14.41
C LYS A 129 -8.30 32.09 14.03
N THR A 130 -7.63 30.95 13.98
CA THR A 130 -6.22 30.83 13.58
C THR A 130 -6.03 30.68 12.07
N LEU A 131 -7.13 30.53 11.31
CA LEU A 131 -7.13 30.32 9.87
C LEU A 131 -7.54 31.60 9.14
N ASP A 132 -6.84 31.92 8.06
CA ASP A 132 -7.26 32.97 7.15
C ASP A 132 -8.35 32.46 6.17
N THR A 133 -8.93 33.38 5.40
CA THR A 133 -9.97 33.04 4.41
C THR A 133 -9.46 32.04 3.37
N ILE A 134 -8.20 32.16 2.96
CA ILE A 134 -7.60 31.28 1.96
C ILE A 134 -7.39 29.87 2.53
N ASP A 135 -7.08 29.76 3.82
CA ASP A 135 -6.98 28.48 4.52
C ASP A 135 -8.33 27.77 4.57
N LEU A 136 -9.39 28.52 4.89
CA LEU A 136 -10.76 28.00 4.91
C LEU A 136 -11.21 27.55 3.53
N GLU A 137 -10.95 28.35 2.49
CA GLU A 137 -11.23 27.97 1.10
C GLU A 137 -10.49 26.68 0.69
N ALA A 138 -9.23 26.53 1.11
CA ALA A 138 -8.45 25.33 0.83
C ALA A 138 -9.00 24.06 1.49
N LEU A 139 -9.73 24.19 2.59
CA LEU A 139 -10.39 23.06 3.28
C LEU A 139 -11.73 22.67 2.65
N ILE A 140 -12.35 23.49 1.81
CA ILE A 140 -13.64 23.18 1.17
C ILE A 140 -13.61 21.85 0.41
N PRO A 141 -12.61 21.56 -0.46
CA PRO A 141 -12.49 20.26 -1.12
C PRO A 141 -12.42 19.09 -0.15
N VAL A 142 -11.77 19.26 1.01
CA VAL A 142 -11.67 18.22 2.04
C VAL A 142 -13.03 17.92 2.65
N LEU A 143 -13.84 18.96 2.94
CA LEU A 143 -15.18 18.80 3.52
C LEU A 143 -16.14 18.07 2.58
N PHE A 144 -16.06 18.32 1.28
CA PHE A 144 -16.81 17.55 0.30
C PHE A 144 -16.29 16.12 0.18
N TRP A 145 -14.97 15.94 0.00
CA TRP A 145 -14.37 14.64 -0.20
C TRP A 145 -14.58 13.68 0.99
N ILE A 146 -14.54 14.19 2.23
CA ILE A 146 -14.69 13.37 3.43
C ILE A 146 -16.07 12.71 3.56
N SER A 147 -17.07 13.25 2.87
CA SER A 147 -18.43 12.71 2.90
C SER A 147 -18.59 11.40 2.11
N TRP A 148 -17.72 11.14 1.14
CA TRP A 148 -17.82 9.98 0.26
C TRP A 148 -16.56 9.10 0.21
N THR A 149 -15.40 9.57 0.71
CA THR A 149 -14.20 8.73 0.73
C THR A 149 -14.38 7.49 1.58
N LYS A 150 -13.90 6.36 1.08
CA LYS A 150 -13.89 5.08 1.79
C LYS A 150 -12.56 4.83 2.49
N THR A 151 -11.49 5.35 1.95
CA THR A 151 -10.09 5.13 2.37
C THR A 151 -9.61 6.15 3.38
N GLY A 152 -10.04 7.42 3.23
CA GLY A 152 -9.52 8.55 3.96
C GLY A 152 -8.08 8.91 3.59
N ASP A 153 -7.53 8.38 2.49
CA ASP A 153 -6.20 8.74 1.98
C ASP A 153 -6.24 10.14 1.35
N ILE A 154 -5.59 11.10 2.00
CA ILE A 154 -5.57 12.50 1.58
C ILE A 154 -5.04 12.66 0.14
N SER A 155 -4.22 11.73 -0.35
CA SER A 155 -3.72 11.77 -1.73
C SER A 155 -4.83 11.65 -2.79
N GLU A 156 -6.02 11.18 -2.42
CA GLU A 156 -7.20 11.11 -3.29
C GLU A 156 -7.94 12.46 -3.41
N CYS A 157 -7.68 13.40 -2.48
CA CYS A 157 -8.30 14.72 -2.48
C CYS A 157 -7.48 15.72 -3.33
N SER A 158 -7.51 15.56 -4.65
CA SER A 158 -6.74 16.40 -5.60
C SER A 158 -7.07 17.89 -5.46
N GLY A 159 -8.33 18.24 -5.19
CA GLY A 159 -8.74 19.61 -4.98
C GLY A 159 -8.00 20.30 -3.82
N PHE A 160 -7.73 19.57 -2.75
CA PHE A 160 -6.94 20.07 -1.62
C PHE A 160 -5.44 20.11 -1.94
N LEU A 161 -4.90 19.04 -2.53
CA LEU A 161 -3.46 18.93 -2.82
C LEU A 161 -2.97 19.98 -3.85
N ASN A 162 -3.85 20.44 -4.72
CA ASN A 162 -3.55 21.50 -5.69
C ASN A 162 -3.61 22.91 -5.10
N THR A 163 -4.01 23.05 -3.83
CA THR A 163 -3.98 24.34 -3.16
C THR A 163 -2.56 24.71 -2.73
N ARG A 164 -2.29 26.01 -2.58
CA ARG A 164 -1.02 26.50 -2.01
C ARG A 164 -0.93 26.31 -0.49
N ARG A 165 -1.92 25.68 0.13
CA ARG A 165 -2.07 25.47 1.58
C ARG A 165 -1.88 24.01 1.98
N SER A 166 -1.07 23.26 1.23
CA SER A 166 -0.79 21.84 1.52
C SER A 166 -0.19 21.59 2.92
N TRP A 167 0.37 22.63 3.56
CA TRP A 167 0.85 22.58 4.95
C TRP A 167 -0.27 22.24 5.96
N LEU A 168 -1.53 22.62 5.66
CA LEU A 168 -2.69 22.25 6.47
C LEU A 168 -2.85 20.72 6.60
N LYS A 169 -2.27 19.95 5.68
CA LYS A 169 -2.23 18.49 5.79
C LYS A 169 -1.68 18.04 7.14
N ALA A 170 -0.68 18.69 7.69
CA ALA A 170 -0.08 18.33 8.98
C ALA A 170 -1.10 18.44 10.14
N PHE A 171 -2.07 19.34 10.03
CA PHE A 171 -3.08 19.57 11.07
C PHE A 171 -4.29 18.62 10.95
N ILE A 172 -4.61 18.14 9.77
CA ILE A 172 -5.76 17.25 9.53
C ILE A 172 -5.38 15.78 9.41
N SER A 173 -4.10 15.45 9.31
CA SER A 173 -3.61 14.07 9.20
C SER A 173 -3.70 13.32 10.52
N SER A 174 -3.83 11.99 10.43
CA SER A 174 -3.73 11.11 11.61
C SER A 174 -2.34 11.16 12.23
N ASP A 175 -2.27 11.33 13.56
CA ASP A 175 -1.02 11.36 14.32
C ASP A 175 -1.16 10.56 15.62
N ILE A 176 -0.04 10.03 16.13
CA ILE A 176 -0.02 9.13 17.30
C ILE A 176 -0.47 9.85 18.57
N GLY A 177 0.01 11.08 18.78
CA GLY A 177 -0.20 11.83 20.03
C GLY A 177 -1.65 12.19 20.34
N PHE A 178 -2.58 12.05 19.36
CA PHE A 178 -3.98 12.44 19.50
C PHE A 178 -4.97 11.29 19.35
N CYS A 179 -4.48 10.04 19.22
CA CYS A 179 -5.33 8.89 18.94
C CYS A 179 -5.68 8.11 20.20
N THR A 180 -6.97 8.18 20.60
CA THR A 180 -7.58 7.20 21.49
C THR A 180 -8.82 6.59 20.83
N GLY A 181 -9.16 5.35 21.19
CA GLY A 181 -10.36 4.69 20.66
C GLY A 181 -11.64 5.49 20.98
N GLU A 182 -11.71 6.06 22.18
CA GLU A 182 -12.84 6.87 22.62
C GLU A 182 -13.04 8.13 21.78
N ILE A 183 -11.97 8.91 21.55
CA ILE A 183 -12.01 10.11 20.71
C ILE A 183 -12.41 9.76 19.27
N CYS A 184 -11.86 8.70 18.71
CA CYS A 184 -12.19 8.26 17.36
C CYS A 184 -13.66 7.84 17.22
N ASN A 185 -14.22 7.16 18.22
CA ASN A 185 -15.61 6.72 18.20
C ASN A 185 -16.60 7.91 18.28
N ARG A 186 -16.30 8.96 19.05
CA ARG A 186 -17.11 10.19 19.11
C ARG A 186 -17.19 10.92 17.75
N ASN A 187 -16.21 10.73 16.88
CA ASN A 187 -16.14 11.35 15.55
C ASN A 187 -16.46 10.38 14.41
N ASN A 188 -17.36 9.42 14.64
CA ASN A 188 -17.80 8.43 13.63
C ASN A 188 -16.67 7.55 13.08
N GLY A 189 -15.73 7.19 13.94
CA GLY A 189 -14.68 6.24 13.64
C GLY A 189 -13.43 6.86 12.98
N CYS A 190 -12.51 5.99 12.63
CA CYS A 190 -11.19 6.33 12.15
C CYS A 190 -10.85 5.53 10.89
N TYR A 191 -10.48 6.20 9.80
CA TYR A 191 -10.06 5.54 8.56
C TYR A 191 -8.83 4.66 8.76
N TYR A 192 -7.79 5.19 9.42
CA TYR A 192 -6.59 4.42 9.73
C TYR A 192 -6.89 3.25 10.67
N GLY A 193 -7.79 3.41 11.64
CA GLY A 193 -8.22 2.33 12.53
C GLY A 193 -8.97 1.22 11.80
N LYS A 194 -9.82 1.55 10.82
CA LYS A 194 -10.47 0.56 9.94
C LYS A 194 -9.45 -0.17 9.09
N LEU A 195 -8.50 0.56 8.51
CA LEU A 195 -7.40 -0.02 7.73
C LEU A 195 -6.60 -1.03 8.56
N LYS A 196 -6.22 -0.67 9.80
CA LYS A 196 -5.50 -1.57 10.72
C LYS A 196 -6.28 -2.86 11.01
N LYS A 197 -7.59 -2.82 11.13
CA LYS A 197 -8.42 -4.02 11.28
C LYS A 197 -8.41 -4.87 10.00
N ASN A 198 -8.50 -4.26 8.83
CA ASN A 198 -8.51 -4.96 7.55
C ASN A 198 -7.18 -5.65 7.24
N ILE A 199 -6.06 -5.08 7.69
CA ILE A 199 -4.72 -5.65 7.50
C ILE A 199 -4.62 -7.06 8.09
N PHE A 200 -5.23 -7.32 9.25
CA PHE A 200 -5.22 -8.65 9.89
C PHE A 200 -6.04 -9.71 9.15
N GLN A 201 -6.87 -9.30 8.20
CA GLN A 201 -7.70 -10.19 7.38
C GLN A 201 -7.26 -10.21 5.92
N ALA A 202 -6.16 -9.53 5.60
CA ALA A 202 -5.67 -9.42 4.24
C ALA A 202 -4.89 -10.67 3.83
N HIS A 203 -5.04 -11.07 2.57
CA HIS A 203 -4.18 -12.06 1.92
C HIS A 203 -2.88 -11.40 1.41
N ILE A 204 -3.00 -10.17 0.91
CA ILE A 204 -1.87 -9.40 0.36
C ILE A 204 -1.89 -7.99 0.95
N ILE A 205 -0.72 -7.52 1.39
CA ILE A 205 -0.51 -6.14 1.82
C ILE A 205 0.49 -5.47 0.88
N VAL A 206 0.05 -4.43 0.19
CA VAL A 206 0.92 -3.60 -0.65
C VAL A 206 1.40 -2.41 0.18
N ALA A 207 2.72 -2.27 0.33
CA ALA A 207 3.36 -1.22 1.11
C ALA A 207 4.52 -0.58 0.33
N ASN A 208 5.14 0.47 0.85
CA ASN A 208 6.40 0.97 0.33
C ASN A 208 7.60 0.53 1.18
N HIS A 209 8.81 0.67 0.62
CA HIS A 209 10.05 0.31 1.31
C HIS A 209 10.22 1.02 2.66
N SER A 210 9.89 2.32 2.73
CA SER A 210 10.00 3.09 3.97
C SER A 210 9.11 2.51 5.08
N LEU A 211 7.91 2.05 4.72
CA LEU A 211 6.97 1.48 5.70
C LEU A 211 7.43 0.09 6.16
N LEU A 212 8.01 -0.72 5.24
CA LEU A 212 8.63 -1.99 5.59
C LEU A 212 9.79 -1.75 6.58
N MET A 213 10.65 -0.76 6.34
CA MET A 213 11.74 -0.39 7.24
C MET A 213 11.23 0.16 8.58
N THR A 214 10.14 0.93 8.57
CA THR A 214 9.49 1.39 9.80
C THR A 214 9.01 0.21 10.64
N ASN A 215 8.47 -0.85 10.02
CA ASN A 215 8.03 -2.04 10.76
C ASN A 215 9.20 -2.79 11.40
N VAL A 216 10.39 -2.75 10.81
CA VAL A 216 11.61 -3.32 11.42
C VAL A 216 12.03 -2.55 12.68
N SER A 217 11.84 -1.21 12.68
CA SER A 217 12.19 -0.36 13.82
C SER A 217 11.09 -0.24 14.88
N GLN A 218 9.83 -0.46 14.50
CA GLN A 218 8.66 -0.30 15.36
C GLN A 218 7.74 -1.50 15.17
N GLU A 219 7.85 -2.49 16.02
CA GLU A 219 7.01 -3.69 15.96
C GLU A 219 5.51 -3.36 16.01
N GLY A 220 4.70 -4.17 15.31
CA GLY A 220 3.24 -4.08 15.34
C GLY A 220 2.62 -3.13 14.33
N LEU A 221 3.39 -2.61 13.38
CA LEU A 221 2.83 -1.88 12.24
C LEU A 221 2.17 -2.84 11.24
N LEU A 222 2.84 -3.94 10.90
CA LEU A 222 2.35 -5.05 10.10
C LEU A 222 2.00 -6.24 11.00
N PRO A 223 1.05 -7.12 10.60
CA PRO A 223 0.84 -8.41 11.26
C PRO A 223 2.02 -9.34 10.99
N SER A 224 2.05 -10.51 11.63
CA SER A 224 2.91 -11.60 11.20
C SER A 224 2.58 -11.95 9.74
N TYR A 225 3.60 -12.21 8.94
CA TYR A 225 3.45 -12.45 7.49
C TYR A 225 4.24 -13.68 7.05
N SER A 226 3.74 -14.36 6.01
CA SER A 226 4.39 -15.55 5.46
C SER A 226 5.65 -15.22 4.66
N SER A 227 5.54 -14.20 3.81
CA SER A 227 6.58 -13.87 2.85
C SER A 227 6.62 -12.38 2.53
N VAL A 228 7.78 -11.90 2.07
CA VAL A 228 7.98 -10.52 1.62
C VAL A 228 8.55 -10.53 0.20
N ILE A 229 7.92 -9.78 -0.69
CA ILE A 229 8.45 -9.47 -2.03
C ILE A 229 8.88 -8.02 -2.02
N VAL A 230 10.14 -7.75 -2.35
CA VAL A 230 10.69 -6.40 -2.46
C VAL A 230 10.96 -6.10 -3.93
N ASP A 231 10.10 -5.29 -4.54
CA ASP A 231 10.27 -4.85 -5.93
C ASP A 231 11.24 -3.66 -5.97
N GLU A 232 12.11 -3.61 -7.01
CA GLU A 232 13.17 -2.61 -7.15
C GLU A 232 14.07 -2.56 -5.88
N ALA A 233 14.49 -3.75 -5.41
CA ALA A 233 15.19 -3.94 -4.13
C ALA A 233 16.49 -3.12 -4.00
N HIS A 234 17.08 -2.66 -5.11
CA HIS A 234 18.24 -1.76 -5.08
C HIS A 234 17.94 -0.42 -4.36
N ASN A 235 16.67 0.00 -4.28
CA ASN A 235 16.25 1.19 -3.55
C ASN A 235 16.02 0.93 -2.04
N LEU A 236 16.00 -0.33 -1.60
CA LEU A 236 15.72 -0.68 -0.20
C LEU A 236 16.81 -0.15 0.74
N VAL A 237 18.08 -0.21 0.31
CA VAL A 237 19.23 0.30 1.09
C VAL A 237 19.07 1.79 1.39
N LYS A 238 18.66 2.59 0.39
CA LYS A 238 18.40 4.00 0.59
C LYS A 238 17.25 4.23 1.57
N SER A 239 16.16 3.48 1.44
CA SER A 239 15.01 3.57 2.34
C SER A 239 15.36 3.18 3.79
N ALA A 240 16.22 2.17 3.96
CA ALA A 240 16.75 1.79 5.27
C ALA A 240 17.61 2.92 5.86
N TYR A 241 18.55 3.48 5.07
CA TYR A 241 19.36 4.59 5.51
C TYR A 241 18.51 5.79 5.95
N ASP A 242 17.52 6.19 5.14
CA ASP A 242 16.63 7.32 5.46
C ASP A 242 15.79 7.06 6.72
N GLN A 243 15.45 5.82 7.03
CA GLN A 243 14.68 5.45 8.21
C GLN A 243 15.52 5.45 9.49
N PHE A 244 16.78 5.02 9.41
CA PHE A 244 17.64 4.82 10.60
C PHE A 244 18.64 5.96 10.83
N LYS A 245 18.77 6.93 9.90
CA LYS A 245 19.64 8.09 10.09
C LYS A 245 19.16 8.95 11.26
N VAL A 246 20.11 9.47 12.01
CA VAL A 246 19.88 10.48 13.06
C VAL A 246 20.48 11.80 12.58
N GLU A 247 19.65 12.83 12.49
CA GLU A 247 20.09 14.18 12.13
C GLU A 247 20.16 15.04 13.39
N TRP A 248 21.30 15.65 13.63
CA TRP A 248 21.49 16.65 14.67
C TRP A 248 21.58 18.01 14.02
N SER A 249 20.70 18.94 14.40
CA SER A 249 20.81 20.34 14.04
C SER A 249 20.97 21.16 15.30
N GLU A 250 21.95 22.07 15.33
CA GLU A 250 21.96 23.16 16.33
C GLU A 250 20.76 24.04 16.01
N SER A 251 19.77 24.05 16.90
CA SER A 251 18.74 25.07 16.86
C SER A 251 19.40 26.40 17.23
N GLN A 252 19.52 27.33 16.28
CA GLN A 252 19.84 28.73 16.54
C GLN A 252 18.72 29.38 17.32
#